data_a4fc83dabb35b795b8af55e383afa765
#
_entry.id   a4fc83dabb35b795b8af55e383afa765
#
_cell.length_a   1.000
_cell.length_b   1.000
_cell.length_c   1.000
_cell.angle_alpha   90.00
_cell.angle_beta   90.00
_cell.angle_gamma   90.00
#
_symmetry.space_group_name_H-M   'P 1'
#
loop_
_entity.id
_entity.type
_entity.pdbx_description
1 polymer ?
#
loop_
_entity_poly.entity_id
_entity_poly.type
_entity_poly.pdbx_seq_one_letter_code
_entity_poly.pdbx_strand_id
1 'polypeptide(L)'
;NIKFYMLWSFLIITMLSCDSKYVSVPDSEIESASSWSINDQPPSFPECENLKNNQHLDCFRNIIEIEINNFLNNKVFPLDSNEYILTLKIDTIGKFSLGKLKPSNKLDNTSINLIKSAVENIPNALPAIKTNVGEFVEVSFNLPFKLKYE
;
A
#
# COMPACT_ATOMS: atom_id res chain seq x y z
N ASN A 1 16.57 61.77 -3.78
CA ASN A 1 16.03 60.68 -4.64
C ASN A 1 16.80 59.35 -4.51
N ILE A 2 17.99 59.30 -3.91
CA ILE A 2 18.78 58.09 -3.71
C ILE A 2 18.14 57.14 -2.64
N LYS A 3 17.47 57.73 -1.64
CA LYS A 3 16.76 56.91 -0.59
C LYS A 3 15.59 56.11 -1.14
N PHE A 4 14.96 56.54 -2.21
CA PHE A 4 13.81 55.84 -2.81
C PHE A 4 14.25 54.60 -3.61
N TYR A 5 15.39 54.66 -4.27
CA TYR A 5 15.96 53.52 -5.00
C TYR A 5 16.50 52.43 -4.06
N MET A 6 17.05 52.84 -2.89
CA MET A 6 17.51 51.85 -1.89
C MET A 6 16.35 51.06 -1.27
N LEU A 7 15.21 51.71 -1.04
CA LEU A 7 14.03 51.04 -0.47
C LEU A 7 13.42 50.02 -1.47
N TRP A 8 13.45 50.37 -2.77
CA TRP A 8 12.89 49.50 -3.81
C TRP A 8 13.80 48.32 -4.14
N SER A 9 15.14 48.52 -4.04
CA SER A 9 16.12 47.43 -4.19
C SER A 9 16.01 46.42 -3.07
N PHE A 10 15.69 46.85 -1.83
CA PHE A 10 15.51 45.92 -0.70
C PHE A 10 14.22 45.11 -0.80
N LEU A 11 13.17 45.65 -1.41
CA LEU A 11 11.90 44.98 -1.63
C LEU A 11 11.98 43.84 -2.68
N ILE A 12 12.87 43.98 -3.66
CA ILE A 12 13.05 43.00 -4.73
C ILE A 12 13.84 41.79 -4.24
N ILE A 13 14.76 41.96 -3.28
CA ILE A 13 15.61 40.88 -2.74
C ILE A 13 14.83 39.92 -1.84
N THR A 14 13.73 40.37 -1.22
CA THR A 14 12.91 39.53 -0.35
C THR A 14 11.96 38.59 -1.12
N MET A 15 11.78 38.78 -2.42
CA MET A 15 10.88 37.95 -3.26
C MET A 15 11.59 36.74 -3.91
N LEU A 16 12.92 36.62 -3.78
CA LEU A 16 13.71 35.57 -4.43
C LEU A 16 14.06 34.39 -3.48
N SER A 17 13.51 34.36 -2.27
CA SER A 17 13.79 33.30 -1.30
C SER A 17 12.61 32.31 -1.20
N CYS A 18 12.10 31.83 -2.33
CA CYS A 18 11.29 30.63 -2.37
C CYS A 18 12.18 29.47 -2.83
N ASP A 19 13.05 29.01 -1.91
CA ASP A 19 13.82 27.80 -2.11
C ASP A 19 12.90 26.60 -1.82
N SER A 20 12.11 26.21 -2.82
CA SER A 20 11.36 24.99 -2.79
C SER A 20 12.35 23.82 -2.92
N LYS A 21 12.87 23.34 -1.81
CA LYS A 21 13.55 22.05 -1.77
C LYS A 21 12.54 20.98 -2.16
N TYR A 22 12.55 20.61 -3.42
CA TYR A 22 11.90 19.40 -3.87
C TYR A 22 12.64 18.23 -3.20
N VAL A 23 12.05 17.68 -2.14
CA VAL A 23 12.45 16.39 -1.63
C VAL A 23 11.91 15.38 -2.63
N SER A 24 12.76 14.88 -3.52
CA SER A 24 12.39 13.76 -4.36
C SER A 24 12.28 12.52 -3.45
N VAL A 25 11.05 12.06 -3.25
CA VAL A 25 10.80 10.77 -2.60
C VAL A 25 11.31 9.69 -3.55
N PRO A 26 12.16 8.75 -3.10
CA PRO A 26 12.62 7.65 -3.95
C PRO A 26 11.45 6.84 -4.51
N ASP A 27 11.54 6.41 -5.77
CA ASP A 27 10.48 5.63 -6.42
C ASP A 27 10.11 4.36 -5.64
N SER A 28 11.05 3.79 -4.88
CA SER A 28 10.83 2.66 -3.99
C SER A 28 9.90 2.98 -2.81
N GLU A 29 9.88 4.23 -2.32
CA GLU A 29 8.93 4.67 -1.29
C GLU A 29 7.55 4.95 -1.89
N ILE A 30 7.48 5.41 -3.13
CA ILE A 30 6.21 5.62 -3.85
C ILE A 30 5.56 4.27 -4.18
N GLU A 31 6.34 3.24 -4.53
CA GLU A 31 5.82 1.88 -4.75
C GLU A 31 5.38 1.17 -3.45
N SER A 32 5.98 1.51 -2.32
CA SER A 32 5.57 1.01 -1.01
C SER A 32 4.46 1.84 -0.36
N ALA A 33 4.25 3.08 -0.85
CA ALA A 33 3.16 3.91 -0.38
C ALA A 33 1.84 3.27 -0.81
N SER A 34 1.03 2.93 0.16
CA SER A 34 -0.36 2.57 -0.04
C SER A 34 -1.08 3.72 -0.74
N SER A 35 -2.11 3.43 -1.51
CA SER A 35 -2.90 4.43 -2.23
C SER A 35 -3.70 5.39 -1.32
N TRP A 36 -3.63 5.19 0.00
CA TRP A 36 -4.23 6.12 0.98
C TRP A 36 -3.22 7.19 1.44
N SER A 37 -3.71 8.37 1.70
CA SER A 37 -2.92 9.49 2.23
C SER A 37 -2.74 9.37 3.75
N ILE A 38 -1.82 10.16 4.32
CA ILE A 38 -1.61 10.26 5.79
C ILE A 38 -2.91 10.59 6.55
N ASN A 39 -3.83 11.28 5.89
CA ASN A 39 -5.08 11.74 6.48
C ASN A 39 -6.22 10.74 6.33
N ASP A 40 -5.99 9.63 5.64
CA ASP A 40 -7.01 8.61 5.43
C ASP A 40 -6.87 7.52 6.50
N GLN A 41 -8.00 6.97 6.93
CA GLN A 41 -7.98 5.79 7.78
C GLN A 41 -7.68 4.56 6.91
N PRO A 42 -6.58 3.83 7.17
CA PRO A 42 -6.24 2.65 6.39
C PRO A 42 -7.26 1.52 6.61
N PRO A 43 -7.32 0.54 5.68
CA PRO A 43 -8.11 -0.65 5.91
C PRO A 43 -7.55 -1.42 7.11
N SER A 44 -8.42 -2.14 7.82
CA SER A 44 -8.06 -2.86 9.02
C SER A 44 -8.80 -4.18 9.14
N PHE A 45 -8.27 -5.11 9.94
CA PHE A 45 -9.08 -6.16 10.53
C PHE A 45 -9.46 -5.76 11.95
N PRO A 46 -10.60 -6.27 12.49
CA PRO A 46 -11.03 -5.93 13.85
C PRO A 46 -9.95 -6.16 14.90
N GLU A 47 -9.13 -7.21 14.73
CA GLU A 47 -8.03 -7.57 15.63
C GLU A 47 -6.90 -6.55 15.65
N CYS A 48 -6.77 -5.76 14.58
CA CYS A 48 -5.69 -4.79 14.41
C CYS A 48 -6.10 -3.35 14.75
N GLU A 49 -7.39 -3.05 14.94
CA GLU A 49 -7.90 -1.67 15.09
C GLU A 49 -7.27 -0.89 16.27
N ASN A 50 -6.95 -1.60 17.36
CA ASN A 50 -6.40 -0.95 18.56
C ASN A 50 -4.88 -0.74 18.49
N LEU A 51 -4.24 -1.19 17.42
CA LEU A 51 -2.82 -1.04 17.21
C LEU A 51 -2.52 0.27 16.48
N LYS A 52 -1.32 0.81 16.67
CA LYS A 52 -0.93 2.09 16.08
C LYS A 52 0.21 1.92 15.08
N ASN A 53 0.17 2.72 14.02
CA ASN A 53 1.26 2.87 13.06
C ASN A 53 1.78 1.52 12.52
N ASN A 54 3.07 1.25 12.71
CA ASN A 54 3.73 0.06 12.18
C ASN A 54 3.13 -1.24 12.74
N GLN A 55 2.72 -1.27 14.01
CA GLN A 55 2.11 -2.45 14.62
C GLN A 55 0.78 -2.80 13.96
N HIS A 56 -0.03 -1.79 13.60
CA HIS A 56 -1.27 -1.98 12.85
C HIS A 56 -0.98 -2.56 11.46
N LEU A 57 -0.01 -2.00 10.76
CA LEU A 57 0.37 -2.44 9.42
C LEU A 57 0.93 -3.87 9.42
N ASP A 58 1.78 -4.19 10.39
CA ASP A 58 2.36 -5.53 10.54
C ASP A 58 1.28 -6.56 10.88
N CYS A 59 0.36 -6.23 11.79
CA CYS A 59 -0.80 -7.06 12.12
C CYS A 59 -1.65 -7.34 10.88
N PHE A 60 -2.01 -6.29 10.14
CA PHE A 60 -2.83 -6.38 8.94
C PHE A 60 -2.19 -7.27 7.86
N ARG A 61 -0.90 -7.06 7.59
CA ARG A 61 -0.15 -7.88 6.63
C ARG A 61 -0.05 -9.33 7.07
N ASN A 62 0.23 -9.56 8.35
CA ASN A 62 0.38 -10.91 8.90
C ASN A 62 -0.91 -11.73 8.77
N ILE A 63 -2.07 -11.15 9.02
CA ILE A 63 -3.36 -11.84 8.82
C ILE A 63 -3.53 -12.22 7.34
N ILE A 64 -3.27 -11.31 6.42
CA ILE A 64 -3.36 -11.59 4.99
C ILE A 64 -2.42 -12.73 4.58
N GLU A 65 -1.17 -12.71 5.03
CA GLU A 65 -0.20 -13.77 4.74
C GLU A 65 -0.65 -15.12 5.29
N ILE A 66 -1.18 -15.16 6.51
CA ILE A 66 -1.70 -16.38 7.14
C ILE A 66 -2.87 -16.94 6.33
N GLU A 67 -3.83 -16.11 5.95
CA GLU A 67 -5.00 -16.54 5.19
C GLU A 67 -4.63 -17.09 3.82
N ILE A 68 -3.73 -16.42 3.09
CA ILE A 68 -3.25 -16.91 1.80
C ILE A 68 -2.50 -18.24 1.97
N ASN A 69 -1.58 -18.34 2.94
CA ASN A 69 -0.84 -19.57 3.17
C ASN A 69 -1.75 -20.73 3.58
N ASN A 70 -2.70 -20.51 4.48
CA ASN A 70 -3.69 -21.52 4.89
C ASN A 70 -4.50 -22.05 3.72
N PHE A 71 -4.90 -21.17 2.79
CA PHE A 71 -5.61 -21.58 1.59
C PHE A 71 -4.72 -22.41 0.66
N LEU A 72 -3.45 -22.07 0.53
CA LEU A 72 -2.51 -22.70 -0.39
C LEU A 72 -1.89 -24.00 0.17
N ASN A 73 -1.76 -24.16 1.48
CA ASN A 73 -1.15 -25.33 2.12
C ASN A 73 -1.80 -26.66 1.73
N ASN A 74 -3.10 -26.64 1.41
CA ASN A 74 -3.84 -27.84 0.99
C ASN A 74 -3.90 -28.03 -0.53
N LYS A 75 -3.12 -27.26 -1.30
CA LYS A 75 -3.14 -27.28 -2.77
C LYS A 75 -1.78 -27.72 -3.31
N VAL A 76 -1.80 -28.38 -4.46
CA VAL A 76 -0.58 -28.65 -5.22
C VAL A 76 -0.11 -27.34 -5.83
N PHE A 77 0.89 -26.75 -5.21
CA PHE A 77 1.52 -25.53 -5.67
C PHE A 77 2.98 -25.82 -6.00
N PRO A 78 3.54 -25.31 -7.12
CA PRO A 78 4.94 -25.56 -7.44
C PRO A 78 5.83 -24.98 -6.35
N LEU A 79 6.72 -25.83 -5.84
CA LEU A 79 7.73 -25.45 -4.84
C LEU A 79 8.69 -24.45 -5.46
N ASP A 80 8.54 -23.24 -5.10
CA ASP A 80 9.40 -22.14 -5.54
C ASP A 80 9.82 -21.31 -4.33
N SER A 81 11.13 -21.18 -4.13
CA SER A 81 11.72 -20.31 -3.09
C SER A 81 11.70 -18.82 -3.47
N ASN A 82 11.07 -18.48 -4.58
CA ASN A 82 11.02 -17.09 -5.03
C ASN A 82 10.12 -16.25 -4.15
N GLU A 83 10.49 -14.99 -4.03
CA GLU A 83 9.67 -13.95 -3.45
C GLU A 83 8.79 -13.34 -4.56
N TYR A 84 7.51 -13.19 -4.27
CA TYR A 84 6.54 -12.58 -5.15
C TYR A 84 6.05 -11.26 -4.57
N ILE A 85 5.62 -10.34 -5.42
CA ILE A 85 4.94 -9.12 -5.01
C ILE A 85 3.51 -9.21 -5.53
N LEU A 86 2.57 -9.29 -4.58
CA LEU A 86 1.15 -9.25 -4.86
C LEU A 86 0.66 -7.82 -4.74
N THR A 87 0.13 -7.24 -5.81
CA THR A 87 -0.64 -6.01 -5.70
C THR A 87 -2.07 -6.38 -5.34
N LEU A 88 -2.45 -6.15 -4.11
CA LEU A 88 -3.79 -6.40 -3.59
C LEU A 88 -4.64 -5.15 -3.69
N LYS A 89 -5.92 -5.34 -3.97
CA LYS A 89 -6.94 -4.28 -3.94
C LYS A 89 -7.99 -4.63 -2.90
N ILE A 90 -8.46 -3.62 -2.19
CA ILE A 90 -9.57 -3.73 -1.24
C ILE A 90 -10.63 -2.73 -1.69
N ASP A 91 -11.82 -3.21 -1.96
CA ASP A 91 -12.93 -2.36 -2.37
C ASP A 91 -13.62 -1.65 -1.19
N THR A 92 -14.64 -0.88 -1.50
CA THR A 92 -15.40 -0.08 -0.51
C THR A 92 -16.21 -0.90 0.48
N ILE A 93 -16.31 -2.21 0.30
CA ILE A 93 -16.94 -3.15 1.24
C ILE A 93 -15.94 -4.07 1.95
N GLY A 94 -14.64 -3.82 1.75
CA GLY A 94 -13.56 -4.56 2.39
C GLY A 94 -13.16 -5.85 1.69
N LYS A 95 -13.67 -6.14 0.48
CA LYS A 95 -13.37 -7.37 -0.25
C LYS A 95 -12.04 -7.26 -0.97
N PHE A 96 -11.23 -8.34 -0.84
CA PHE A 96 -9.93 -8.43 -1.49
C PHE A 96 -10.03 -8.93 -2.93
N SER A 97 -9.14 -8.42 -3.78
CA SER A 97 -8.90 -8.92 -5.12
C SER A 97 -7.43 -8.77 -5.52
N LEU A 98 -6.96 -9.66 -6.39
CA LEU A 98 -5.60 -9.60 -6.92
C LEU A 98 -5.55 -8.66 -8.12
N GLY A 99 -4.78 -7.57 -8.00
CA GLY A 99 -4.55 -6.63 -9.10
C GLY A 99 -3.43 -7.10 -10.02
N LYS A 100 -2.22 -7.29 -9.47
CA LYS A 100 -1.02 -7.72 -10.20
C LYS A 100 -0.21 -8.71 -9.38
N LEU A 101 0.57 -9.52 -10.09
CA LEU A 101 1.54 -10.45 -9.50
C LEU A 101 2.87 -10.29 -10.24
N LYS A 102 3.96 -10.12 -9.50
CA LYS A 102 5.33 -10.03 -10.04
C LYS A 102 6.24 -11.01 -9.29
N PRO A 103 7.13 -11.71 -9.98
CA PRO A 103 7.22 -11.88 -11.43
C PRO A 103 6.13 -12.87 -11.93
N SER A 104 5.35 -12.46 -12.93
CA SER A 104 4.25 -13.29 -13.47
C SER A 104 4.73 -14.43 -14.36
N ASN A 105 5.93 -14.30 -14.94
CA ASN A 105 6.49 -15.26 -15.89
C ASN A 105 7.09 -16.52 -15.24
N LYS A 106 7.10 -16.59 -13.91
CA LYS A 106 7.64 -17.75 -13.16
C LYS A 106 6.55 -18.74 -12.73
N LEU A 107 5.30 -18.36 -12.86
CA LEU A 107 4.16 -19.19 -12.49
C LEU A 107 3.32 -19.55 -13.71
N ASP A 108 2.78 -20.75 -13.68
CA ASP A 108 1.77 -21.17 -14.66
C ASP A 108 0.40 -20.56 -14.34
N ASN A 109 -0.51 -20.62 -15.31
CA ASN A 109 -1.85 -20.07 -15.15
C ASN A 109 -2.64 -20.72 -14.00
N THR A 110 -2.40 -22.01 -13.73
CA THR A 110 -3.06 -22.72 -12.63
C THR A 110 -2.64 -22.14 -11.29
N SER A 111 -1.33 -21.92 -11.09
CA SER A 111 -0.77 -21.32 -9.88
C SER A 111 -1.23 -19.88 -9.69
N ILE A 112 -1.29 -19.10 -10.77
CA ILE A 112 -1.82 -17.72 -10.72
C ILE A 112 -3.29 -17.72 -10.30
N ASN A 113 -4.11 -18.62 -10.84
CA ASN A 113 -5.51 -18.75 -10.46
C ASN A 113 -5.70 -19.21 -9.01
N LEU A 114 -4.81 -20.08 -8.51
CA LEU A 114 -4.83 -20.48 -7.10
C LEU A 114 -4.51 -19.31 -6.16
N ILE A 115 -3.51 -18.50 -6.50
CA ILE A 115 -3.18 -17.27 -5.73
C ILE A 115 -4.37 -16.30 -5.77
N LYS A 116 -4.98 -16.11 -6.94
CA LYS A 116 -6.15 -15.26 -7.08
C LYS A 116 -7.30 -15.75 -6.19
N SER A 117 -7.59 -17.05 -6.21
CA SER A 117 -8.62 -17.64 -5.35
C SER A 117 -8.28 -17.51 -3.87
N ALA A 118 -7.00 -17.67 -3.49
CA ALA A 118 -6.55 -17.46 -2.12
C ALA A 118 -6.81 -16.02 -1.65
N VAL A 119 -6.50 -15.04 -2.48
CA VAL A 119 -6.75 -13.63 -2.19
C VAL A 119 -8.25 -13.33 -2.06
N GLU A 120 -9.07 -13.87 -2.95
CA GLU A 120 -10.53 -13.68 -2.93
C GLU A 120 -11.21 -14.38 -1.74
N ASN A 121 -10.52 -15.34 -1.10
CA ASN A 121 -10.98 -16.07 0.08
C ASN A 121 -10.59 -15.40 1.40
N ILE A 122 -9.78 -14.35 1.38
CA ILE A 122 -9.45 -13.58 2.59
C ILE A 122 -10.73 -12.99 3.17
N PRO A 123 -10.96 -13.07 4.50
CA PRO A 123 -12.10 -12.41 5.13
C PRO A 123 -12.15 -10.90 4.81
N ASN A 124 -13.35 -10.36 4.69
CA ASN A 124 -13.49 -8.93 4.42
C ASN A 124 -12.83 -8.11 5.53
N ALA A 125 -12.01 -7.14 5.12
CA ALA A 125 -11.47 -6.14 6.02
C ALA A 125 -12.48 -5.01 6.25
N LEU A 126 -12.27 -4.21 7.28
CA LEU A 126 -12.86 -2.89 7.40
C LEU A 126 -12.28 -2.03 6.28
N PRO A 127 -13.11 -1.41 5.43
CA PRO A 127 -12.60 -0.65 4.28
C PRO A 127 -11.88 0.63 4.72
N ALA A 128 -11.02 1.14 3.85
CA ALA A 128 -10.37 2.43 4.06
C ALA A 128 -11.40 3.57 4.01
N ILE A 129 -11.19 4.58 4.86
CA ILE A 129 -12.06 5.77 4.94
C ILE A 129 -11.25 7.01 4.59
N LYS A 130 -11.75 7.78 3.65
CA LYS A 130 -11.24 9.12 3.37
C LYS A 130 -11.79 10.10 4.40
N THR A 131 -10.98 10.41 5.40
CA THR A 131 -11.45 11.10 6.63
C THR A 131 -11.98 12.51 6.39
N ASN A 132 -11.52 13.21 5.34
CA ASN A 132 -12.00 14.56 5.02
C ASN A 132 -13.46 14.61 4.49
N VAL A 133 -13.97 13.49 3.97
CA VAL A 133 -15.32 13.38 3.41
C VAL A 133 -16.15 12.25 4.05
N GLY A 134 -15.53 11.38 4.85
CA GLY A 134 -16.19 10.26 5.51
C GLY A 134 -16.62 9.14 4.57
N GLU A 135 -16.01 9.04 3.39
CA GLU A 135 -16.37 8.05 2.37
C GLU A 135 -15.43 6.85 2.38
N PHE A 136 -16.00 5.67 2.17
CA PHE A 136 -15.22 4.46 1.91
C PHE A 136 -14.60 4.51 0.53
N VAL A 137 -13.32 4.14 0.45
CA VAL A 137 -12.56 4.21 -0.79
C VAL A 137 -11.88 2.88 -1.10
N GLU A 138 -11.78 2.58 -2.40
CA GLU A 138 -10.92 1.48 -2.87
C GLU A 138 -9.46 1.85 -2.64
N VAL A 139 -8.69 0.90 -2.15
CA VAL A 139 -7.25 1.06 -1.95
C VAL A 139 -6.49 -0.10 -2.56
N SER A 140 -5.23 0.14 -2.92
CA SER A 140 -4.32 -0.90 -3.36
C SER A 140 -2.97 -0.76 -2.67
N PHE A 141 -2.30 -1.90 -2.45
CA PHE A 141 -0.98 -1.95 -1.85
C PHE A 141 -0.22 -3.17 -2.34
N ASN A 142 1.11 -3.11 -2.21
CA ASN A 142 2.00 -4.21 -2.56
C ASN A 142 2.32 -5.03 -1.31
N LEU A 143 2.13 -6.34 -1.41
CA LEU A 143 2.49 -7.31 -0.39
C LEU A 143 3.63 -8.18 -0.90
N PRO A 144 4.86 -8.08 -0.35
CA PRO A 144 5.88 -9.08 -0.54
C PRO A 144 5.38 -10.42 0.02
N PHE A 145 5.35 -11.44 -0.81
CA PHE A 145 4.79 -12.74 -0.45
C PHE A 145 5.78 -13.85 -0.74
N LYS A 146 5.97 -14.70 0.25
CA LYS A 146 6.78 -15.90 0.14
C LYS A 146 5.95 -17.08 0.63
N LEU A 147 5.86 -18.11 -0.21
CA LEU A 147 5.22 -19.35 0.20
C LEU A 147 5.98 -19.96 1.38
N LYS A 148 5.27 -20.20 2.45
CA LYS A 148 5.80 -20.93 3.61
C LYS A 148 5.27 -22.36 3.53
N TYR A 149 6.18 -23.31 3.53
CA TYR A 149 5.85 -24.73 3.61
C TYR A 149 6.06 -25.18 5.06
N GLU A 150 5.06 -25.78 5.64
CA GLU A 150 5.17 -26.56 6.87
C GLU A 150 5.33 -28.04 6.53
#